data_ddf0f44c83f79c360e7c059efd671601
#
_entry.id   ddf0f44c83f79c360e7c059efd671601
#
_cell.length_a   1.000
_cell.length_b   1.000
_cell.length_c   1.000
_cell.angle_alpha   90.00
_cell.angle_beta   90.00
_cell.angle_gamma   90.00
#
_symmetry.space_group_name_H-M   'P 1'
#
loop_
_entity.id
_entity.type
_entity.pdbx_description
1 polymer ?
#
loop_
_entity_poly.entity_id
_entity_poly.type
_entity_poly.pdbx_seq_one_letter_code
_entity_poly.pdbx_strand_id
1 'polypeptide(L)'
;MKGYLFLTFLWLPFMLQAQKHTVKSIVAYYDTTAVVELYNQAPIGLEITYSNGEVRATEGFMRGDYRWKYIKVTSPDGTCRNGVLTFDRSYLSQNRYQVKLLVTLPDAEQPLETALQLPYVTGIRFHHYADSLKRDIHFYLNVEGRFNTGKIYPLDTASIQFETSAGQLLGQDLLLGKTDTTRFINVTATYKDNPSLVIHSVIPVKQKPDDDSQIINDERQLYNNNKKKKRG
;
A
#
# COMPACT_ATOMS: atom_id res chain seq x y z
N MET A 1 7.50 83.45 -42.87
CA MET A 1 6.40 82.54 -42.47
C MET A 1 7.05 81.27 -41.98
N LYS A 2 7.05 80.97 -40.64
CA LYS A 2 7.63 79.80 -40.01
C LYS A 2 6.50 78.83 -39.73
N GLY A 3 6.48 77.65 -40.44
CA GLY A 3 5.52 76.58 -40.20
C GLY A 3 6.01 75.66 -39.08
N TYR A 4 5.24 75.53 -38.00
CA TYR A 4 5.46 74.62 -36.94
C TYR A 4 4.80 73.27 -37.29
N LEU A 5 5.62 72.22 -37.48
CA LEU A 5 5.15 70.86 -37.68
C LEU A 5 4.85 70.25 -36.28
N PHE A 6 3.57 70.10 -35.96
CA PHE A 6 3.13 69.45 -34.72
C PHE A 6 3.16 67.94 -34.90
N LEU A 7 4.16 67.28 -34.32
CA LEU A 7 4.29 65.82 -34.30
C LEU A 7 3.44 65.25 -33.14
N THR A 8 2.20 64.86 -33.44
CA THR A 8 1.35 64.14 -32.46
C THR A 8 1.82 62.74 -32.31
N PHE A 9 2.50 62.46 -31.19
CA PHE A 9 2.90 61.15 -30.77
C PHE A 9 1.66 60.39 -30.28
N LEU A 10 1.12 59.50 -31.12
CA LEU A 10 -0.02 58.65 -30.80
C LEU A 10 0.42 57.58 -29.80
N TRP A 11 0.16 57.77 -28.50
CA TRP A 11 0.32 56.79 -27.48
C TRP A 11 -0.76 55.71 -27.66
N LEU A 12 -0.46 54.61 -28.34
CA LEU A 12 -1.25 53.37 -28.32
C LEU A 12 -0.97 52.67 -26.99
N PRO A 13 -1.97 52.51 -26.09
CA PRO A 13 -1.79 51.65 -24.94
C PRO A 13 -1.69 50.22 -25.45
N PHE A 14 -0.51 49.63 -25.38
CA PHE A 14 -0.34 48.17 -25.48
C PHE A 14 -1.08 47.55 -24.30
N MET A 15 -2.34 47.17 -24.54
CA MET A 15 -3.07 46.28 -23.67
C MET A 15 -2.34 44.94 -23.76
N LEU A 16 -1.32 44.74 -22.89
CA LEU A 16 -0.79 43.42 -22.56
C LEU A 16 -1.97 42.71 -21.87
N GLN A 17 -2.81 42.05 -22.66
CA GLN A 17 -3.67 40.99 -22.13
C GLN A 17 -2.74 39.90 -21.65
N ALA A 18 -2.49 39.88 -20.34
CA ALA A 18 -1.90 38.71 -19.70
C ALA A 18 -2.82 37.56 -20.04
N GLN A 19 -2.41 36.74 -21.00
CA GLN A 19 -3.15 35.51 -21.33
C GLN A 19 -3.23 34.67 -20.07
N LYS A 20 -4.40 34.61 -19.49
CA LYS A 20 -4.67 33.77 -18.33
C LYS A 20 -4.51 32.33 -18.80
N HIS A 21 -3.41 31.69 -18.44
CA HIS A 21 -3.16 30.30 -18.79
C HIS A 21 -4.21 29.44 -18.09
N THR A 22 -5.00 28.71 -18.87
CA THR A 22 -6.02 27.82 -18.35
C THR A 22 -5.41 26.43 -18.10
N VAL A 23 -5.92 25.73 -17.08
CA VAL A 23 -5.51 24.36 -16.81
C VAL A 23 -6.03 23.44 -17.92
N LYS A 24 -5.13 22.67 -18.54
CA LYS A 24 -5.43 21.75 -19.64
C LYS A 24 -5.73 20.33 -19.13
N SER A 25 -4.94 19.83 -18.20
CA SER A 25 -5.08 18.47 -17.67
C SER A 25 -4.46 18.34 -16.28
N ILE A 26 -4.93 17.34 -15.54
CA ILE A 26 -4.40 16.95 -14.23
C ILE A 26 -4.14 15.44 -14.25
N VAL A 27 -2.99 15.04 -13.70
CA VAL A 27 -2.65 13.64 -13.44
C VAL A 27 -2.39 13.48 -11.95
N ALA A 28 -3.00 12.46 -11.36
CA ALA A 28 -2.81 12.14 -9.95
C ALA A 28 -1.82 10.99 -9.77
N TYR A 29 -0.95 11.12 -8.79
CA TYR A 29 0.02 10.10 -8.38
C TYR A 29 -0.10 9.85 -6.89
N TYR A 30 0.26 8.67 -6.42
CA TYR A 30 0.49 8.40 -5.00
C TYR A 30 1.99 8.21 -4.74
N ASP A 31 2.39 8.44 -3.49
CA ASP A 31 3.77 8.23 -3.07
C ASP A 31 4.11 6.73 -3.03
N THR A 32 4.90 6.26 -4.00
CA THR A 32 5.32 4.86 -4.10
C THR A 32 6.32 4.44 -3.01
N THR A 33 6.91 5.41 -2.28
CA THR A 33 7.80 5.14 -1.14
C THR A 33 7.01 4.90 0.15
N ALA A 34 5.77 5.38 0.23
CA ALA A 34 4.85 5.04 1.30
C ALA A 34 4.35 3.60 1.14
N VAL A 35 4.02 2.95 2.26
CA VAL A 35 3.48 1.59 2.26
C VAL A 35 1.96 1.63 2.06
N VAL A 36 1.54 2.16 0.91
CA VAL A 36 0.12 2.31 0.55
C VAL A 36 -0.59 0.96 0.47
N GLU A 37 0.15 -0.10 0.20
CA GLU A 37 -0.35 -1.47 0.09
C GLU A 37 -1.05 -1.99 1.35
N LEU A 38 -0.61 -1.54 2.53
CA LEU A 38 -1.10 -2.04 3.83
C LEU A 38 -2.06 -1.10 4.54
N TYR A 39 -2.14 0.17 4.12
CA TYR A 39 -2.92 1.17 4.83
C TYR A 39 -4.07 1.69 3.97
N ASN A 40 -5.12 2.15 4.63
CA ASN A 40 -6.26 2.83 3.99
C ASN A 40 -5.99 4.33 3.79
N GLN A 41 -4.74 4.70 3.62
CA GLN A 41 -4.28 6.06 3.38
C GLN A 41 -3.16 6.08 2.35
N ALA A 42 -3.17 7.09 1.48
CA ALA A 42 -2.13 7.32 0.50
C ALA A 42 -1.80 8.82 0.43
N PRO A 43 -0.53 9.22 0.64
CA PRO A 43 -0.08 10.54 0.20
C PRO A 43 -0.23 10.64 -1.31
N ILE A 44 -0.94 11.65 -1.80
CA ILE A 44 -1.15 11.89 -3.22
C ILE A 44 -0.53 13.20 -3.66
N GLY A 45 -0.22 13.30 -4.94
CA GLY A 45 0.23 14.51 -5.60
C GLY A 45 -0.46 14.68 -6.94
N LEU A 46 -0.54 15.91 -7.39
CA LEU A 46 -1.13 16.28 -8.67
C LEU A 46 -0.09 16.95 -9.53
N GLU A 47 -0.01 16.53 -10.79
CA GLU A 47 0.71 17.21 -11.85
C GLU A 47 -0.32 17.96 -12.70
N ILE A 48 -0.15 19.27 -12.82
CA ILE A 48 -1.10 20.19 -13.43
C ILE A 48 -0.43 20.76 -14.68
N THR A 49 -0.99 20.46 -15.84
CA THR A 49 -0.51 20.97 -17.14
C THR A 49 -1.40 22.12 -17.61
N TYR A 50 -0.78 23.24 -17.95
CA TYR A 50 -1.44 24.44 -18.45
C TYR A 50 -1.45 24.50 -19.99
N SER A 51 -2.30 25.36 -20.55
CA SER A 51 -2.46 25.55 -21.99
C SER A 51 -1.21 26.08 -22.69
N ASN A 52 -0.32 26.77 -21.97
CA ASN A 52 0.98 27.24 -22.44
C ASN A 52 2.09 26.18 -22.41
N GLY A 53 1.78 24.96 -21.94
CA GLY A 53 2.75 23.88 -21.76
C GLY A 53 3.51 23.89 -20.42
N GLU A 54 3.24 24.89 -19.55
CA GLU A 54 3.78 24.88 -18.19
C GLU A 54 3.24 23.67 -17.42
N VAL A 55 4.10 23.01 -16.64
CA VAL A 55 3.72 21.90 -15.76
C VAL A 55 4.08 22.28 -14.33
N ARG A 56 3.11 22.19 -13.43
CA ARG A 56 3.30 22.42 -12.00
C ARG A 56 2.90 21.20 -11.22
N ALA A 57 3.60 20.95 -10.12
CA ALA A 57 3.31 19.85 -9.22
C ALA A 57 2.93 20.36 -7.83
N THR A 58 2.17 19.56 -7.09
CA THR A 58 1.81 19.88 -5.70
C THR A 58 3.01 19.75 -4.77
N GLU A 59 2.96 20.50 -3.67
CA GLU A 59 3.86 20.33 -2.54
C GLU A 59 3.75 18.91 -1.94
N GLY A 60 4.68 18.55 -1.08
CA GLY A 60 4.77 17.22 -0.48
C GLY A 60 5.73 16.31 -1.23
N PHE A 61 5.38 15.05 -1.47
CA PHE A 61 6.31 14.09 -2.06
C PHE A 61 6.71 14.44 -3.52
N MET A 62 5.86 15.16 -4.25
CA MET A 62 6.19 15.64 -5.60
C MET A 62 7.14 16.85 -5.59
N ARG A 63 7.38 17.46 -4.43
CA ARG A 63 8.30 18.60 -4.23
C ARG A 63 7.99 19.81 -5.12
N GLY A 64 6.73 19.95 -5.56
CA GLY A 64 6.28 21.08 -6.33
C GLY A 64 5.97 22.30 -5.46
N ASP A 65 5.60 23.39 -6.11
CA ASP A 65 5.29 24.68 -5.50
C ASP A 65 3.79 24.95 -5.33
N TYR A 66 2.93 24.11 -5.92
CA TYR A 66 1.48 24.28 -5.85
C TYR A 66 0.95 23.77 -4.51
N ARG A 67 0.43 24.69 -3.69
CA ARG A 67 0.05 24.39 -2.30
C ARG A 67 -1.34 23.79 -2.20
N TRP A 68 -1.47 22.73 -1.41
CA TRP A 68 -2.73 22.02 -1.16
C TRP A 68 -3.85 22.91 -0.62
N LYS A 69 -3.52 23.97 0.11
CA LYS A 69 -4.54 24.93 0.62
C LYS A 69 -5.37 25.63 -0.47
N TYR A 70 -4.89 25.63 -1.71
CA TYR A 70 -5.60 26.20 -2.85
C TYR A 70 -6.34 25.16 -3.69
N ILE A 71 -6.22 23.89 -3.34
CA ILE A 71 -6.78 22.78 -4.09
C ILE A 71 -7.92 22.16 -3.28
N LYS A 72 -9.11 22.03 -3.90
CA LYS A 72 -10.19 21.23 -3.35
C LYS A 72 -10.26 19.93 -4.15
N VAL A 73 -10.10 18.80 -3.45
CA VAL A 73 -10.27 17.45 -4.04
C VAL A 73 -11.48 16.80 -3.40
N THR A 74 -12.39 16.31 -4.23
CA THR A 74 -13.53 15.49 -3.80
C THR A 74 -13.48 14.15 -4.52
N SER A 75 -13.99 13.11 -3.87
CA SER A 75 -14.03 11.76 -4.43
C SER A 75 -15.26 11.02 -3.89
N PRO A 76 -15.95 10.24 -4.72
CA PRO A 76 -16.96 9.30 -4.24
C PRO A 76 -16.33 8.09 -3.51
N ASP A 77 -15.05 7.82 -3.75
CA ASP A 77 -14.35 6.63 -3.30
C ASP A 77 -13.53 6.86 -2.02
N GLY A 78 -13.54 8.09 -1.47
CA GLY A 78 -12.77 8.42 -0.28
C GLY A 78 -12.77 9.91 0.05
N THR A 79 -11.93 10.30 1.01
CA THR A 79 -11.73 11.71 1.39
C THR A 79 -10.28 12.12 1.19
N CYS A 80 -10.08 13.33 0.65
CA CYS A 80 -8.75 13.90 0.47
C CYS A 80 -8.61 15.17 1.30
N ARG A 81 -7.57 15.23 2.14
CA ARG A 81 -7.23 16.41 2.94
C ARG A 81 -5.72 16.66 2.91
N ASN A 82 -5.33 17.85 2.50
CA ASN A 82 -3.93 18.28 2.45
C ASN A 82 -3.00 17.26 1.74
N GLY A 83 -3.45 16.68 0.62
CA GLY A 83 -2.69 15.70 -0.13
C GLY A 83 -2.63 14.29 0.48
N VAL A 84 -3.49 14.00 1.46
CA VAL A 84 -3.65 12.64 1.99
C VAL A 84 -5.04 12.14 1.60
N LEU A 85 -5.08 11.09 0.80
CA LEU A 85 -6.29 10.37 0.42
C LEU A 85 -6.54 9.27 1.44
N THR A 86 -7.73 9.24 2.04
CA THR A 86 -8.22 8.15 2.91
C THR A 86 -9.35 7.43 2.19
N PHE A 87 -9.31 6.11 2.15
CA PHE A 87 -10.23 5.25 1.39
C PHE A 87 -10.53 3.96 2.15
N ASP A 88 -11.56 3.24 1.74
CA ASP A 88 -11.83 1.87 2.18
C ASP A 88 -11.38 0.89 1.10
N ARG A 89 -10.37 0.07 1.42
CA ARG A 89 -9.77 -0.87 0.48
C ARG A 89 -10.76 -1.96 0.06
N SER A 90 -11.57 -2.46 0.98
CA SER A 90 -12.57 -3.49 0.69
C SER A 90 -13.63 -2.98 -0.28
N TYR A 91 -14.06 -1.72 -0.13
CA TYR A 91 -14.97 -1.07 -1.08
C TYR A 91 -14.33 -0.89 -2.45
N LEU A 92 -13.05 -0.48 -2.50
CA LEU A 92 -12.32 -0.25 -3.75
C LEU A 92 -12.07 -1.53 -4.55
N SER A 93 -12.12 -2.71 -3.93
CA SER A 93 -11.98 -3.98 -4.65
C SER A 93 -13.00 -4.11 -5.78
N GLN A 94 -14.22 -3.59 -5.61
CA GLN A 94 -15.30 -3.57 -6.58
C GLN A 94 -14.98 -2.66 -7.79
N ASN A 95 -14.17 -1.61 -7.59
CA ASN A 95 -13.74 -0.65 -8.62
C ASN A 95 -12.33 -0.91 -9.13
N ARG A 96 -11.80 -2.14 -8.98
CA ARG A 96 -10.43 -2.50 -9.36
C ARG A 96 -9.37 -1.58 -8.76
N TYR A 97 -9.61 -1.08 -7.53
CA TYR A 97 -8.73 -0.16 -6.80
C TYR A 97 -8.43 1.16 -7.52
N GLN A 98 -9.33 1.59 -8.40
CA GLN A 98 -9.29 2.88 -9.04
C GLN A 98 -10.12 3.89 -8.26
N VAL A 99 -9.49 5.02 -7.90
CA VAL A 99 -10.13 6.14 -7.18
C VAL A 99 -10.35 7.28 -8.15
N LYS A 100 -11.59 7.75 -8.26
CA LYS A 100 -11.94 8.94 -9.05
C LYS A 100 -11.77 10.19 -8.20
N LEU A 101 -11.09 11.18 -8.73
CA LEU A 101 -10.84 12.46 -8.08
C LEU A 101 -11.40 13.59 -8.93
N LEU A 102 -12.18 14.45 -8.31
CA LEU A 102 -12.63 15.72 -8.89
C LEU A 102 -11.85 16.85 -8.24
N VAL A 103 -11.03 17.53 -9.02
CA VAL A 103 -10.08 18.55 -8.55
C VAL A 103 -10.56 19.93 -8.97
N THR A 104 -10.74 20.83 -8.02
CA THR A 104 -11.07 22.24 -8.25
C THR A 104 -9.85 23.09 -7.92
N LEU A 105 -9.44 23.91 -8.87
CA LEU A 105 -8.32 24.84 -8.78
C LEU A 105 -8.82 26.29 -8.98
N PRO A 106 -8.17 27.31 -8.37
CA PRO A 106 -8.56 28.72 -8.54
C PRO A 106 -8.39 29.24 -9.96
N ASP A 107 -7.48 28.65 -10.71
CA ASP A 107 -7.09 29.02 -12.09
C ASP A 107 -7.75 28.11 -13.16
N ALA A 108 -8.59 27.16 -12.74
CA ALA A 108 -9.41 26.35 -13.63
C ALA A 108 -10.84 26.91 -13.72
N GLU A 109 -11.42 26.92 -14.92
CA GLU A 109 -12.81 27.37 -15.14
C GLU A 109 -13.84 26.37 -14.58
N GLN A 110 -13.49 25.09 -14.60
CA GLN A 110 -14.35 23.99 -14.14
C GLN A 110 -13.52 22.97 -13.37
N PRO A 111 -14.14 22.21 -12.47
CA PRO A 111 -13.47 21.07 -11.85
C PRO A 111 -13.00 20.06 -12.90
N LEU A 112 -11.81 19.50 -12.70
CA LEU A 112 -11.18 18.54 -13.59
C LEU A 112 -11.22 17.15 -12.97
N GLU A 113 -11.58 16.16 -13.78
CA GLU A 113 -11.57 14.78 -13.36
C GLU A 113 -10.21 14.13 -13.62
N THR A 114 -9.75 13.35 -12.67
CA THR A 114 -8.60 12.46 -12.81
C THR A 114 -8.85 11.15 -12.06
N ALA A 115 -8.11 10.12 -12.39
CA ALA A 115 -8.21 8.84 -11.72
C ALA A 115 -6.83 8.44 -11.17
N LEU A 116 -6.84 7.79 -10.00
CA LEU A 116 -5.66 7.27 -9.34
C LEU A 116 -5.80 5.75 -9.20
N GLN A 117 -4.85 5.00 -9.76
CA GLN A 117 -4.76 3.57 -9.56
C GLN A 117 -3.97 3.28 -8.29
N LEU A 118 -4.63 2.68 -7.29
CA LEU A 118 -3.97 2.25 -6.05
C LEU A 118 -3.41 0.81 -6.18
N PRO A 119 -2.43 0.45 -5.35
CA PRO A 119 -1.90 -0.91 -5.34
C PRO A 119 -2.94 -1.93 -4.83
N TYR A 120 -2.96 -3.11 -5.45
CA TYR A 120 -3.86 -4.21 -5.10
C TYR A 120 -3.14 -5.57 -5.17
N VAL A 121 -3.69 -6.56 -4.47
CA VAL A 121 -3.16 -7.92 -4.41
C VAL A 121 -3.46 -8.66 -5.72
N THR A 122 -2.42 -9.18 -6.36
CA THR A 122 -2.50 -9.97 -7.60
C THR A 122 -2.26 -11.46 -7.37
N GLY A 123 -1.77 -11.84 -6.19
CA GLY A 123 -1.54 -13.22 -5.80
C GLY A 123 -1.25 -13.31 -4.30
N ILE A 124 -1.48 -14.47 -3.73
CA ILE A 124 -1.17 -14.75 -2.33
C ILE A 124 -0.27 -15.98 -2.20
N ARG A 125 0.46 -16.09 -1.09
CA ARG A 125 1.27 -17.27 -0.78
C ARG A 125 1.34 -17.49 0.72
N PHE A 126 1.49 -18.76 1.14
CA PHE A 126 1.89 -19.05 2.51
C PHE A 126 3.37 -18.73 2.74
N HIS A 127 3.65 -18.20 3.92
CA HIS A 127 5.01 -18.00 4.43
C HIS A 127 5.06 -18.53 5.87
N HIS A 128 5.12 -19.87 6.02
CA HIS A 128 5.17 -20.50 7.33
C HIS A 128 6.51 -20.23 8.02
N TYR A 129 6.45 -19.97 9.33
CA TYR A 129 7.65 -19.74 10.15
C TYR A 129 8.31 -21.05 10.62
N ALA A 130 7.62 -22.18 10.48
CA ALA A 130 8.13 -23.49 10.86
C ALA A 130 7.72 -24.54 9.82
N ASP A 131 8.58 -25.55 9.63
CA ASP A 131 8.38 -26.62 8.65
C ASP A 131 7.35 -27.67 9.11
N SER A 132 7.00 -27.69 10.40
CA SER A 132 6.04 -28.63 10.96
C SER A 132 5.29 -28.07 12.15
N LEU A 133 4.04 -28.46 12.27
CA LEU A 133 3.19 -28.14 13.42
C LEU A 133 3.50 -29.05 14.59
N LYS A 134 3.58 -28.51 15.79
CA LYS A 134 3.66 -29.26 17.05
C LYS A 134 2.28 -29.26 17.71
N ARG A 135 1.92 -30.41 18.32
CA ARG A 135 0.70 -30.52 19.11
C ARG A 135 0.76 -29.62 20.34
N ASP A 136 -0.38 -29.10 20.75
CA ASP A 136 -0.53 -28.23 21.92
C ASP A 136 0.22 -26.89 21.83
N ILE A 137 0.68 -26.52 20.63
CA ILE A 137 1.39 -25.27 20.34
C ILE A 137 0.70 -24.60 19.16
N HIS A 138 0.46 -23.29 19.29
CA HIS A 138 -0.10 -22.45 18.23
C HIS A 138 0.84 -22.40 17.02
N PHE A 139 0.30 -22.69 15.85
CA PHE A 139 1.00 -22.57 14.58
C PHE A 139 0.41 -21.44 13.76
N TYR A 140 1.21 -20.42 13.47
CA TYR A 140 0.78 -19.24 12.73
C TYR A 140 0.67 -19.52 11.24
N LEU A 141 -0.51 -19.30 10.68
CA LEU A 141 -0.80 -19.36 9.25
C LEU A 141 -0.53 -17.99 8.62
N ASN A 142 0.75 -17.71 8.36
CA ASN A 142 1.12 -16.43 7.74
C ASN A 142 0.89 -16.48 6.24
N VAL A 143 0.14 -15.49 5.73
CA VAL A 143 -0.12 -15.29 4.30
C VAL A 143 0.41 -13.95 3.85
N GLU A 144 1.20 -13.97 2.77
CA GLU A 144 1.70 -12.76 2.12
C GLU A 144 0.97 -12.50 0.82
N GLY A 145 0.71 -11.22 0.54
CA GLY A 145 0.18 -10.73 -0.73
C GLY A 145 1.30 -10.23 -1.65
N ARG A 146 1.27 -10.66 -2.90
CA ARG A 146 2.02 -10.02 -3.98
C ARG A 146 1.14 -8.93 -4.56
N PHE A 147 1.63 -7.70 -4.59
CA PHE A 147 0.92 -6.56 -5.15
C PHE A 147 1.29 -6.32 -6.62
N ASN A 148 0.41 -5.62 -7.36
CA ASN A 148 0.68 -5.20 -8.75
C ASN A 148 1.92 -4.31 -8.88
N THR A 149 2.38 -3.70 -7.78
CA THR A 149 3.63 -2.94 -7.68
C THR A 149 4.89 -3.83 -7.61
N GLY A 150 4.72 -5.15 -7.53
CA GLY A 150 5.81 -6.13 -7.32
C GLY A 150 6.23 -6.30 -5.86
N LYS A 151 5.74 -5.45 -4.95
CA LYS A 151 6.01 -5.57 -3.51
C LYS A 151 5.30 -6.77 -2.91
N ILE A 152 5.87 -7.33 -1.84
CA ILE A 152 5.30 -8.46 -1.09
C ILE A 152 5.21 -8.03 0.37
N TYR A 153 4.01 -8.16 0.94
CA TYR A 153 3.75 -7.83 2.35
C TYR A 153 2.86 -8.88 3.01
N PRO A 154 3.01 -9.10 4.33
CA PRO A 154 2.04 -9.88 5.11
C PRO A 154 0.65 -9.24 4.98
N LEU A 155 -0.36 -10.09 4.76
CA LEU A 155 -1.76 -9.64 4.72
C LEU A 155 -2.35 -9.70 6.12
N ASP A 156 -3.27 -8.74 6.39
CA ASP A 156 -4.04 -8.76 7.61
C ASP A 156 -4.90 -10.03 7.69
N THR A 157 -4.88 -10.67 8.85
CA THR A 157 -5.69 -11.86 9.14
C THR A 157 -7.18 -11.63 8.86
N ALA A 158 -7.69 -10.43 9.12
CA ALA A 158 -9.08 -10.08 8.83
C ALA A 158 -9.42 -10.17 7.34
N SER A 159 -8.43 -10.01 6.45
CA SER A 159 -8.59 -10.09 5.00
C SER A 159 -8.50 -11.52 4.44
N ILE A 160 -8.15 -12.50 5.27
CA ILE A 160 -8.00 -13.91 4.87
C ILE A 160 -9.07 -14.77 5.53
N GLN A 161 -9.64 -15.68 4.77
CA GLN A 161 -10.44 -16.79 5.27
C GLN A 161 -9.59 -18.06 5.25
N PHE A 162 -9.48 -18.72 6.41
CA PHE A 162 -8.78 -19.98 6.55
C PHE A 162 -9.75 -21.14 6.71
N GLU A 163 -9.38 -22.30 6.14
CA GLU A 163 -10.02 -23.58 6.35
C GLU A 163 -8.94 -24.64 6.64
N THR A 164 -9.26 -25.60 7.48
CA THR A 164 -8.34 -26.68 7.89
C THR A 164 -9.00 -28.03 7.90
N SER A 165 -8.25 -29.09 7.56
CA SER A 165 -8.73 -30.46 7.62
C SER A 165 -8.74 -31.05 9.03
N ALA A 166 -7.98 -30.45 9.98
CA ALA A 166 -7.90 -30.88 11.38
C ALA A 166 -7.43 -29.73 12.27
N GLY A 167 -7.65 -29.85 13.57
CA GLY A 167 -7.32 -28.82 14.56
C GLY A 167 -8.37 -27.71 14.65
N GLN A 168 -8.09 -26.74 15.49
CA GLN A 168 -8.94 -25.57 15.73
C GLN A 168 -8.28 -24.32 15.17
N LEU A 169 -9.02 -23.52 14.41
CA LEU A 169 -8.60 -22.20 13.94
C LEU A 169 -9.05 -21.13 14.93
N LEU A 170 -8.10 -20.31 15.38
CA LEU A 170 -8.30 -19.13 16.23
C LEU A 170 -7.73 -17.91 15.50
N GLY A 171 -8.52 -17.33 14.59
CA GLY A 171 -8.03 -16.35 13.63
C GLY A 171 -7.03 -16.98 12.65
N GLN A 172 -5.76 -16.59 12.74
CA GLN A 172 -4.66 -17.17 11.94
C GLN A 172 -3.90 -18.30 12.66
N ASP A 173 -4.26 -18.59 13.90
CA ASP A 173 -3.59 -19.65 14.66
C ASP A 173 -4.28 -20.99 14.45
N LEU A 174 -3.50 -22.00 14.12
CA LEU A 174 -3.92 -23.38 14.05
C LEU A 174 -3.42 -24.10 15.28
N LEU A 175 -4.34 -24.65 16.07
CA LEU A 175 -4.03 -25.45 17.28
C LEU A 175 -4.48 -26.89 17.08
N LEU A 176 -3.56 -27.82 17.21
CA LEU A 176 -3.84 -29.26 17.19
C LEU A 176 -3.76 -29.81 18.61
N GLY A 177 -4.78 -30.55 19.02
CA GLY A 177 -4.87 -31.12 20.36
C GLY A 177 -3.75 -32.13 20.63
N LYS A 178 -3.39 -32.31 21.92
CA LYS A 178 -2.29 -33.16 22.38
C LYS A 178 -2.45 -34.62 21.97
N THR A 179 -3.67 -35.14 21.96
CA THR A 179 -4.00 -36.55 21.66
C THR A 179 -4.31 -36.82 20.20
N ASP A 180 -4.29 -35.77 19.36
CA ASP A 180 -4.57 -35.90 17.94
C ASP A 180 -3.48 -36.76 17.26
N THR A 181 -3.89 -37.69 16.40
CA THR A 181 -3.00 -38.62 15.68
C THR A 181 -2.72 -38.22 14.24
N THR A 182 -3.25 -37.06 13.80
CA THR A 182 -3.05 -36.54 12.46
C THR A 182 -1.57 -36.34 12.14
N ARG A 183 -1.17 -36.73 10.93
CA ARG A 183 0.21 -36.61 10.44
C ARG A 183 0.43 -35.44 9.54
N PHE A 184 -0.61 -35.03 8.81
CA PHE A 184 -0.60 -33.91 7.86
C PHE A 184 -1.91 -33.14 7.97
N ILE A 185 -1.84 -31.84 7.89
CA ILE A 185 -3.00 -30.97 7.89
C ILE A 185 -3.04 -30.20 6.58
N ASN A 186 -4.15 -30.29 5.87
CA ASN A 186 -4.40 -29.43 4.71
C ASN A 186 -5.00 -28.12 5.17
N VAL A 187 -4.43 -27.02 4.75
CA VAL A 187 -4.92 -25.68 5.02
C VAL A 187 -5.19 -24.98 3.70
N THR A 188 -6.34 -24.34 3.63
CA THR A 188 -6.73 -23.46 2.52
C THR A 188 -6.80 -22.04 3.03
N ALA A 189 -6.26 -21.09 2.27
CA ALA A 189 -6.42 -19.66 2.51
C ALA A 189 -7.04 -18.99 1.30
N THR A 190 -8.08 -18.21 1.53
CA THR A 190 -8.80 -17.43 0.51
C THR A 190 -8.73 -15.95 0.86
N TYR A 191 -8.32 -15.11 -0.10
CA TYR A 191 -8.31 -13.66 0.07
C TYR A 191 -9.72 -13.09 -0.10
N LYS A 192 -10.28 -12.45 0.94
CA LYS A 192 -11.69 -12.03 0.98
C LYS A 192 -12.05 -10.95 -0.06
N ASP A 193 -11.12 -10.01 -0.33
CA ASP A 193 -11.36 -8.95 -1.30
C ASP A 193 -11.29 -9.46 -2.76
N ASN A 194 -10.70 -10.64 -2.97
CA ASN A 194 -10.72 -11.34 -4.25
C ASN A 194 -10.75 -12.85 -4.03
N PRO A 195 -11.93 -13.46 -3.90
CA PRO A 195 -12.08 -14.90 -3.61
C PRO A 195 -11.55 -15.84 -4.70
N SER A 196 -11.13 -15.33 -5.86
CA SER A 196 -10.44 -16.16 -6.86
C SER A 196 -8.98 -16.47 -6.46
N LEU A 197 -8.42 -15.72 -5.51
CA LEU A 197 -7.09 -15.95 -4.98
C LEU A 197 -7.19 -16.94 -3.82
N VAL A 198 -6.95 -18.19 -4.14
CA VAL A 198 -6.97 -19.32 -3.20
C VAL A 198 -5.63 -20.04 -3.25
N ILE A 199 -5.11 -20.40 -2.09
CA ILE A 199 -3.89 -21.19 -1.97
C ILE A 199 -4.07 -22.34 -0.97
N HIS A 200 -3.30 -23.41 -1.19
CA HIS A 200 -3.32 -24.60 -0.34
C HIS A 200 -1.92 -24.88 0.21
N SER A 201 -1.88 -25.41 1.42
CA SER A 201 -0.64 -25.89 2.04
C SER A 201 -0.90 -27.20 2.75
N VAL A 202 0.07 -28.10 2.71
CA VAL A 202 0.09 -29.35 3.47
C VAL A 202 1.14 -29.21 4.56
N ILE A 203 0.70 -29.11 5.80
CA ILE A 203 1.57 -28.90 6.96
C ILE A 203 1.80 -30.25 7.64
N PRO A 204 3.06 -30.73 7.71
CA PRO A 204 3.37 -31.95 8.46
C PRO A 204 3.23 -31.69 9.96
N VAL A 205 2.74 -32.70 10.70
CA VAL A 205 2.65 -32.66 12.15
C VAL A 205 3.85 -33.46 12.73
N LYS A 206 4.59 -32.82 13.62
CA LYS A 206 5.73 -33.43 14.29
C LYS A 206 5.28 -34.63 15.11
N GLN A 207 5.84 -35.80 14.81
CA GLN A 207 5.47 -37.08 15.46
C GLN A 207 6.37 -37.42 16.63
N LYS A 208 7.62 -36.98 16.60
CA LYS A 208 8.61 -37.26 17.66
C LYS A 208 8.68 -36.07 18.63
N PRO A 209 8.94 -36.32 19.93
CA PRO A 209 9.23 -35.24 20.86
C PRO A 209 10.45 -34.44 20.41
N ASP A 210 10.62 -33.25 20.94
CA ASP A 210 11.83 -32.46 20.73
C ASP A 210 13.01 -33.16 21.37
N ASP A 211 14.17 -33.09 20.74
CA ASP A 211 15.43 -33.51 21.33
C ASP A 211 16.00 -32.35 22.16
N ASP A 212 15.70 -32.39 23.44
CA ASP A 212 16.15 -31.38 24.40
C ASP A 212 17.56 -31.65 24.92
N SER A 213 18.25 -32.71 24.42
CA SER A 213 19.56 -33.13 24.91
C SER A 213 20.66 -32.05 24.76
N GLN A 214 20.45 -31.11 23.86
CA GLN A 214 21.38 -29.98 23.61
C GLN A 214 20.94 -28.66 24.26
N ILE A 215 19.80 -28.63 24.94
CA ILE A 215 19.34 -27.43 25.63
C ILE A 215 20.22 -27.26 26.88
N ILE A 216 20.93 -26.13 26.90
CA ILE A 216 21.74 -25.72 28.05
C ILE A 216 20.81 -25.08 29.06
N ASN A 217 20.40 -25.84 30.07
CA ASN A 217 19.47 -25.36 31.11
C ASN A 217 20.18 -24.69 32.30
N ASP A 218 21.52 -24.71 32.36
CA ASP A 218 22.32 -24.12 33.42
C ASP A 218 23.46 -23.28 32.83
N GLU A 219 23.62 -22.10 33.34
CA GLU A 219 24.67 -21.16 32.97
C GLU A 219 26.08 -21.75 33.17
N ARG A 220 26.25 -22.65 34.13
CA ARG A 220 27.49 -23.39 34.37
C ARG A 220 27.87 -24.34 33.22
N GLN A 221 26.92 -24.88 32.51
CA GLN A 221 27.17 -25.71 31.32
C GLN A 221 27.74 -24.90 30.16
N LEU A 222 27.34 -23.64 29.99
CA LEU A 222 27.91 -22.72 29.01
C LEU A 222 29.42 -22.51 29.20
N TYR A 223 29.85 -22.32 30.46
CA TYR A 223 31.25 -22.10 30.79
C TYR A 223 32.11 -23.38 30.62
N ASN A 224 31.55 -24.54 30.87
CA ASN A 224 32.27 -25.82 30.75
C ASN A 224 32.45 -26.23 29.28
N ASN A 225 31.47 -25.97 28.41
CA ASN A 225 31.57 -26.25 26.98
C ASN A 225 32.62 -25.34 26.29
N ASN A 226 32.76 -24.09 26.72
CA ASN A 226 33.78 -23.18 26.21
C ASN A 226 35.20 -23.56 26.64
N LYS A 227 35.38 -24.25 27.82
CA LYS A 227 36.69 -24.74 28.25
C LYS A 227 37.14 -25.99 27.45
N LYS A 228 36.20 -26.84 27.00
CA LYS A 228 36.52 -28.00 26.16
C LYS A 228 36.96 -27.62 24.73
N LYS A 229 36.37 -26.56 24.16
CA LYS A 229 36.77 -26.03 22.83
C LYS A 229 38.14 -25.37 22.80
N LYS A 230 38.70 -24.93 23.92
CA LYS A 230 40.04 -24.30 23.98
C LYS A 230 41.18 -25.31 24.22
N ARG A 231 40.91 -26.60 24.39
CA ARG A 231 41.89 -27.65 24.65
C ARG A 231 41.99 -28.69 23.54
N GLY A 232 41.33 -28.53 22.41
CA GLY A 232 41.41 -29.31 21.18
C GLY A 232 41.89 -28.39 20.02
#